data_5d93eeec4a5b76c683807fd64c699c8c
#
_entry.id   5d93eeec4a5b76c683807fd64c699c8c
#
_cell.length_a   1.000
_cell.length_b   1.000
_cell.length_c   1.000
_cell.angle_alpha   90.00
_cell.angle_beta   90.00
_cell.angle_gamma   90.00
#
_symmetry.space_group_name_H-M   'P 1'
#
loop_
_entity.id
_entity.type
_entity.pdbx_description
1 polymer ?
#
loop_
_entity_poly.entity_id
_entity_poly.type
_entity_poly.pdbx_seq_one_letter_code
_entity_poly.pdbx_strand_id
1 'polypeptide(L)'
;MKKNHPILNQEQIKHKIRRIAYQIYESNVEEKEIIIAGIAKNGFVLAQKLEIELKDISPIQITLCEVKIDKKNPLGEIETSLSPDQYENKAIILVDDVLNSGTTLIYGVRHFLKVPLKHFNTAVLVDRNHKKYPVKVDFKGISLSTSLSETVKVIFEKNKERVELS
;
A
#
# COMPACT_ATOMS: atom_id res chain seq x y z
N MET A 1 -14.70 19.61 -19.79
CA MET A 1 -13.47 19.31 -19.03
C MET A 1 -13.84 18.89 -17.62
N LYS A 2 -13.53 17.66 -17.22
CA LYS A 2 -13.66 17.26 -15.80
C LYS A 2 -12.67 18.09 -15.00
N LYS A 3 -13.16 18.85 -14.03
CA LYS A 3 -12.28 19.61 -13.13
C LYS A 3 -11.66 18.63 -12.15
N ASN A 4 -10.34 18.55 -12.12
CA ASN A 4 -9.63 17.82 -11.08
C ASN A 4 -9.80 18.58 -9.76
N HIS A 5 -10.31 17.91 -8.76
CA HIS A 5 -10.44 18.45 -7.41
C HIS A 5 -9.29 17.96 -6.53
N PRO A 6 -8.48 18.88 -5.98
CA PRO A 6 -7.41 18.46 -5.06
C PRO A 6 -8.00 17.91 -3.78
N ILE A 7 -7.54 16.73 -3.37
CA ILE A 7 -7.93 16.05 -2.13
C ILE A 7 -6.84 16.18 -1.08
N LEU A 8 -5.59 15.90 -1.45
CA LEU A 8 -4.43 16.06 -0.58
C LEU A 8 -3.30 16.78 -1.33
N ASN A 9 -2.64 17.69 -0.64
CA ASN A 9 -1.38 18.29 -1.08
C ASN A 9 -0.19 17.49 -0.57
N GLN A 10 1.01 17.88 -0.97
CA GLN A 10 2.27 17.20 -0.62
C GLN A 10 2.49 17.11 0.90
N GLU A 11 2.24 18.18 1.61
CA GLU A 11 2.43 18.20 3.07
C GLU A 11 1.44 17.29 3.79
N GLN A 12 0.19 17.29 3.35
CA GLN A 12 -0.85 16.39 3.88
C GLN A 12 -0.52 14.93 3.60
N ILE A 13 -0.02 14.60 2.41
CA ILE A 13 0.45 13.25 2.06
C ILE A 13 1.58 12.83 2.99
N LYS A 14 2.57 13.69 3.18
CA LYS A 14 3.69 13.43 4.09
C LYS A 14 3.23 13.11 5.52
N HIS A 15 2.29 13.88 6.05
CA HIS A 15 1.73 13.65 7.38
C HIS A 15 0.95 12.33 7.46
N LYS A 16 0.19 11.97 6.41
CA LYS A 16 -0.54 10.69 6.35
C LYS A 16 0.42 9.51 6.33
N ILE A 17 1.47 9.57 5.51
CA ILE A 17 2.48 8.52 5.42
C ILE A 17 3.20 8.34 6.76
N ARG A 18 3.59 9.43 7.42
CA ARG A 18 4.22 9.36 8.74
C ARG A 18 3.30 8.72 9.78
N ARG A 19 2.01 9.07 9.79
CA ARG A 19 1.03 8.44 10.68
C ARG A 19 0.87 6.95 10.40
N ILE A 20 0.80 6.55 9.14
CA ILE A 20 0.76 5.13 8.74
C ILE A 20 2.02 4.41 9.25
N ALA A 21 3.19 5.01 9.10
CA ALA A 21 4.45 4.44 9.60
C ALA A 21 4.42 4.21 11.11
N TYR A 22 3.92 5.16 11.90
CA TYR A 22 3.73 4.98 13.34
C TYR A 22 2.75 3.85 13.67
N GLN A 23 1.65 3.74 12.93
CA GLN A 23 0.67 2.66 13.11
C GLN A 23 1.27 1.29 12.78
N ILE A 24 2.07 1.21 11.71
CA ILE A 24 2.79 -0.01 11.35
C ILE A 24 3.78 -0.37 12.47
N TYR A 25 4.55 0.58 12.96
CA TYR A 25 5.49 0.35 14.07
C TYR A 25 4.79 -0.14 15.32
N GLU A 26 3.71 0.52 15.72
CA GLU A 26 2.91 0.15 16.89
C GLU A 26 2.39 -1.30 16.81
N SER A 27 1.95 -1.71 15.63
CA SER A 27 1.46 -3.07 15.39
C SER A 27 2.57 -4.12 15.26
N ASN A 28 3.82 -3.71 15.11
CA ASN A 28 4.98 -4.58 14.85
C ASN A 28 6.13 -4.35 15.84
N VAL A 29 5.85 -3.79 16.99
CA VAL A 29 6.87 -3.41 17.99
C VAL A 29 7.73 -4.59 18.45
N GLU A 30 7.18 -5.81 18.46
CA GLU A 30 7.88 -7.04 18.83
C GLU A 30 8.70 -7.65 17.66
N GLU A 31 8.55 -7.11 16.46
CA GLU A 31 9.25 -7.62 15.28
C GLU A 31 10.66 -7.03 15.18
N LYS A 32 11.63 -7.87 14.83
CA LYS A 32 12.99 -7.44 14.49
C LYS A 32 13.11 -7.02 13.04
N GLU A 33 12.30 -7.62 12.18
CA GLU A 33 12.25 -7.35 10.74
C GLU A 33 10.82 -7.43 10.22
N ILE A 34 10.51 -6.61 9.24
CA ILE A 34 9.27 -6.67 8.48
C ILE A 34 9.56 -6.50 6.99
N ILE A 35 8.70 -7.05 6.16
CA ILE A 35 8.73 -6.85 4.71
C ILE A 35 7.61 -5.89 4.34
N ILE A 36 7.94 -4.85 3.59
CA ILE A 36 6.96 -3.96 2.98
C ILE A 36 6.90 -4.27 1.50
N ALA A 37 5.81 -4.86 1.08
CA ALA A 37 5.56 -5.28 -0.29
C ALA A 37 4.65 -4.26 -0.98
N GLY A 38 5.21 -3.49 -1.91
CA GLY A 38 4.49 -2.45 -2.64
C GLY A 38 4.09 -2.91 -4.04
N ILE A 39 2.82 -2.73 -4.37
CA ILE A 39 2.30 -3.03 -5.70
C ILE A 39 2.72 -1.93 -6.68
N ALA A 40 3.48 -2.32 -7.70
CA ALA A 40 3.99 -1.37 -8.67
C ALA A 40 2.82 -0.76 -9.52
N LYS A 41 2.90 0.53 -9.87
CA LYS A 41 4.07 1.40 -9.62
C LYS A 41 3.91 2.22 -8.32
N ASN A 42 2.79 2.88 -8.14
CA ASN A 42 2.54 3.82 -7.03
C ASN A 42 2.57 3.16 -5.65
N GLY A 43 2.07 1.95 -5.53
CA GLY A 43 2.15 1.21 -4.26
C GLY A 43 3.58 0.95 -3.83
N PHE A 44 4.49 0.70 -4.79
CA PHE A 44 5.91 0.55 -4.47
C PHE A 44 6.57 1.88 -4.09
N VAL A 45 6.20 2.98 -4.73
CA VAL A 45 6.65 4.32 -4.30
C VAL A 45 6.20 4.62 -2.87
N LEU A 46 4.95 4.31 -2.54
CA LEU A 46 4.43 4.45 -1.18
C LEU A 46 5.20 3.56 -0.18
N ALA A 47 5.50 2.33 -0.57
CA ALA A 47 6.31 1.40 0.24
C ALA A 47 7.71 1.97 0.53
N GLN A 48 8.37 2.58 -0.46
CA GLN A 48 9.67 3.25 -0.29
C GLN A 48 9.58 4.44 0.68
N LYS A 49 8.51 5.22 0.58
CA LYS A 49 8.27 6.34 1.51
C LYS A 49 8.03 5.86 2.94
N LEU A 50 7.28 4.78 3.11
CA LEU A 50 7.05 4.15 4.41
C LEU A 50 8.35 3.57 4.98
N GLU A 51 9.21 2.98 4.16
CA GLU A 51 10.54 2.52 4.60
C GLU A 51 11.36 3.66 5.20
N ILE A 52 11.42 4.80 4.52
CA ILE A 52 12.17 5.98 4.99
C ILE A 52 11.66 6.43 6.36
N GLU A 53 10.35 6.57 6.51
CA GLU A 53 9.72 6.98 7.78
C GLU A 53 9.95 5.95 8.89
N LEU A 54 9.81 4.65 8.59
CA LEU A 54 10.02 3.58 9.56
C LEU A 54 11.46 3.48 10.03
N LYS A 55 12.43 3.72 9.17
CA LYS A 55 13.86 3.78 9.54
C LYS A 55 14.16 4.95 10.48
N ASP A 56 13.43 6.06 10.34
CA ASP A 56 13.57 7.22 11.20
C ASP A 56 12.97 7.00 12.61
N ILE A 57 11.84 6.30 12.70
CA ILE A 57 11.05 6.19 13.94
C ILE A 57 11.23 4.86 14.68
N SER A 58 11.82 3.84 14.07
CA SER A 58 11.86 2.49 14.65
C SER A 58 13.21 1.81 14.45
N PRO A 59 13.57 0.83 15.31
CA PRO A 59 14.76 -0.01 15.14
C PRO A 59 14.48 -1.22 14.23
N ILE A 60 13.27 -1.39 13.70
CA ILE A 60 12.88 -2.54 12.90
C ILE A 60 13.66 -2.53 11.57
N GLN A 61 14.22 -3.67 11.20
CA GLN A 61 14.82 -3.83 9.88
C GLN A 61 13.72 -3.95 8.83
N ILE A 62 13.77 -3.08 7.82
CA ILE A 62 12.79 -3.05 6.73
C ILE A 62 13.40 -3.66 5.48
N THR A 63 12.69 -4.62 4.88
CA THR A 63 13.01 -5.16 3.56
C THR A 63 11.90 -4.80 2.60
N LEU A 64 12.25 -4.17 1.48
CA LEU A 64 11.28 -3.86 0.43
C LEU A 64 11.09 -5.04 -0.50
N CYS A 65 9.85 -5.23 -0.95
CA CYS A 65 9.47 -6.17 -1.99
C CYS A 65 8.64 -5.45 -3.04
N GLU A 66 9.07 -5.48 -4.30
CA GLU A 66 8.27 -4.98 -5.41
C GLU A 66 7.32 -6.09 -5.89
N VAL A 67 6.04 -5.75 -6.03
CA VAL A 67 5.00 -6.67 -6.50
C VAL A 67 4.46 -6.17 -7.83
N LYS A 68 4.60 -6.98 -8.88
CA LYS A 68 4.10 -6.67 -10.22
C LYS A 68 2.83 -7.47 -10.49
N ILE A 69 1.72 -6.76 -10.58
CA ILE A 69 0.40 -7.32 -10.91
C ILE A 69 -0.14 -6.58 -12.12
N ASP A 70 -0.60 -7.32 -13.13
CA ASP A 70 -1.39 -6.72 -14.20
C ASP A 70 -2.79 -6.40 -13.68
N LYS A 71 -3.06 -5.12 -13.43
CA LYS A 71 -4.35 -4.66 -12.90
C LYS A 71 -5.53 -4.94 -13.85
N LYS A 72 -5.26 -5.15 -15.13
CA LYS A 72 -6.28 -5.53 -16.14
C LYS A 72 -6.52 -7.04 -16.17
N ASN A 73 -5.52 -7.84 -15.80
CA ASN A 73 -5.61 -9.29 -15.72
C ASN A 73 -4.98 -9.81 -14.41
N PRO A 74 -5.61 -9.60 -13.26
CA PRO A 74 -5.05 -9.99 -11.95
C PRO A 74 -4.96 -11.50 -11.76
N LEU A 75 -5.62 -12.30 -12.61
CA LEU A 75 -5.48 -13.77 -12.66
C LEU A 75 -4.18 -14.22 -13.30
N GLY A 76 -3.49 -13.33 -14.02
CA GLY A 76 -2.21 -13.60 -14.63
C GLY A 76 -1.11 -13.82 -13.59
N GLU A 77 0.09 -14.07 -14.06
CA GLU A 77 1.25 -14.25 -13.20
C GLU A 77 1.57 -12.99 -12.41
N ILE A 78 1.81 -13.17 -11.12
CA ILE A 78 2.28 -12.12 -10.22
C ILE A 78 3.76 -12.36 -9.94
N GLU A 79 4.59 -11.35 -10.19
CA GLU A 79 6.01 -11.39 -9.91
C GLU A 79 6.34 -10.57 -8.66
N THR A 80 7.21 -11.11 -7.83
CA THR A 80 7.73 -10.41 -6.64
C THR A 80 9.25 -10.41 -6.67
N SER A 81 9.87 -9.32 -6.21
CA SER A 81 11.33 -9.19 -6.13
C SER A 81 11.96 -10.10 -5.08
N LEU A 82 11.16 -10.62 -4.15
CA LEU A 82 11.55 -11.64 -3.19
C LEU A 82 10.92 -12.97 -3.58
N SER A 83 11.67 -14.06 -3.37
CA SER A 83 11.15 -15.43 -3.54
C SER A 83 10.40 -15.90 -2.28
N PRO A 84 9.54 -16.94 -2.38
CA PRO A 84 8.78 -17.44 -1.24
C PRO A 84 9.62 -17.82 -0.02
N ASP A 85 10.81 -18.39 -0.21
CA ASP A 85 11.73 -18.72 0.88
C ASP A 85 12.28 -17.49 1.60
N GLN A 86 12.30 -16.33 0.95
CA GLN A 86 12.75 -15.07 1.55
C GLN A 86 11.69 -14.40 2.41
N TYR A 87 10.40 -14.67 2.17
CA TYR A 87 9.32 -14.07 2.96
C TYR A 87 8.51 -15.07 3.79
N GLU A 88 8.77 -16.36 3.67
CA GLU A 88 8.13 -17.39 4.49
C GLU A 88 8.36 -17.14 5.99
N ASN A 89 7.30 -17.29 6.80
CA ASN A 89 7.31 -17.04 8.24
C ASN A 89 7.71 -15.60 8.66
N LYS A 90 7.61 -14.66 7.76
CA LYS A 90 7.87 -13.24 8.00
C LYS A 90 6.57 -12.45 8.19
N ALA A 91 6.69 -11.29 8.83
CA ALA A 91 5.63 -10.29 8.88
C ALA A 91 5.67 -9.46 7.60
N ILE A 92 4.53 -9.35 6.90
CA ILE A 92 4.42 -8.62 5.63
C ILE A 92 3.35 -7.53 5.74
N ILE A 93 3.64 -6.36 5.19
CA ILE A 93 2.66 -5.32 4.93
C ILE A 93 2.56 -5.14 3.41
N LEU A 94 1.40 -5.48 2.84
CA LEU A 94 1.11 -5.27 1.43
C LEU A 94 0.56 -3.86 1.23
N VAL A 95 1.18 -3.11 0.33
CA VAL A 95 0.93 -1.67 0.14
C VAL A 95 0.46 -1.38 -1.28
N ASP A 96 -0.61 -0.62 -1.40
CA ASP A 96 -1.05 -0.01 -2.66
C ASP A 96 -1.39 1.48 -2.42
N ASP A 97 -1.50 2.27 -3.47
CA ASP A 97 -1.82 3.69 -3.35
C ASP A 97 -3.31 3.94 -3.09
N VAL A 98 -4.18 3.31 -3.86
CA VAL A 98 -5.63 3.46 -3.79
C VAL A 98 -6.32 2.10 -3.74
N LEU A 99 -7.18 1.91 -2.75
CA LEU A 99 -8.11 0.79 -2.72
C LEU A 99 -9.39 1.19 -3.47
N ASN A 100 -9.59 0.61 -4.65
CA ASN A 100 -10.82 0.73 -5.44
C ASN A 100 -11.77 -0.45 -5.16
N SER A 101 -11.84 -1.40 -6.09
CA SER A 101 -12.67 -2.61 -5.94
C SER A 101 -12.10 -3.64 -4.95
N GLY A 102 -10.82 -3.53 -4.63
CA GLY A 102 -10.09 -4.51 -3.84
C GLY A 102 -9.52 -5.67 -4.65
N THR A 103 -9.74 -5.70 -5.96
CA THR A 103 -9.25 -6.78 -6.83
C THR A 103 -7.74 -6.94 -6.78
N THR A 104 -6.99 -5.87 -7.03
CA THR A 104 -5.52 -5.91 -7.03
C THR A 104 -4.99 -6.35 -5.66
N LEU A 105 -5.54 -5.79 -4.60
CA LEU A 105 -5.08 -6.09 -3.25
C LEU A 105 -5.35 -7.54 -2.85
N ILE A 106 -6.55 -8.08 -3.14
CA ILE A 106 -6.88 -9.46 -2.77
C ILE A 106 -6.06 -10.49 -3.54
N TYR A 107 -5.75 -10.24 -4.82
CA TYR A 107 -4.86 -11.12 -5.59
C TYR A 107 -3.42 -11.03 -5.10
N GLY A 108 -2.97 -9.88 -4.67
CA GLY A 108 -1.69 -9.72 -3.97
C GLY A 108 -1.65 -10.52 -2.67
N VAL A 109 -2.69 -10.44 -1.86
CA VAL A 109 -2.84 -11.27 -0.64
C VAL A 109 -2.74 -12.76 -0.98
N ARG A 110 -3.51 -13.22 -1.98
CA ARG A 110 -3.47 -14.62 -2.43
C ARG A 110 -2.06 -15.07 -2.81
N HIS A 111 -1.32 -14.22 -3.50
CA HIS A 111 0.05 -14.55 -3.94
C HIS A 111 0.97 -14.88 -2.75
N PHE A 112 0.96 -14.05 -1.72
CA PHE A 112 1.80 -14.25 -0.55
C PHE A 112 1.36 -15.42 0.32
N LEU A 113 0.09 -15.79 0.30
CA LEU A 113 -0.46 -16.90 1.09
C LEU A 113 -0.12 -18.29 0.53
N LYS A 114 0.76 -18.39 -0.45
CA LYS A 114 1.29 -19.68 -0.94
C LYS A 114 2.24 -20.33 0.06
N VAL A 115 2.74 -19.56 1.02
CA VAL A 115 3.58 -20.03 2.12
C VAL A 115 3.03 -19.49 3.45
N PRO A 116 3.35 -20.13 4.59
CA PRO A 116 2.94 -19.60 5.88
C PRO A 116 3.64 -18.25 6.15
N LEU A 117 2.89 -17.31 6.69
CA LEU A 117 3.39 -16.00 7.11
C LEU A 117 3.26 -15.85 8.62
N LYS A 118 4.13 -15.05 9.24
CA LYS A 118 4.04 -14.78 10.67
C LYS A 118 2.79 -13.95 10.96
N HIS A 119 2.60 -12.86 10.25
CA HIS A 119 1.33 -12.14 10.10
C HIS A 119 1.34 -11.28 8.85
N PHE A 120 0.16 -10.80 8.44
CA PHE A 120 -0.03 -10.11 7.18
C PHE A 120 -1.01 -8.96 7.34
N ASN A 121 -0.56 -7.75 7.02
CA ASN A 121 -1.37 -6.54 7.05
C ASN A 121 -1.39 -5.87 5.68
N THR A 122 -2.34 -4.96 5.51
CA THR A 122 -2.49 -4.16 4.29
C THR A 122 -2.47 -2.67 4.62
N ALA A 123 -1.90 -1.86 3.73
CA ALA A 123 -1.85 -0.42 3.85
C ALA A 123 -2.14 0.25 2.51
N VAL A 124 -2.91 1.33 2.53
CA VAL A 124 -3.18 2.17 1.36
C VAL A 124 -3.17 3.64 1.75
N LEU A 125 -2.89 4.53 0.80
CA LEU A 125 -3.01 5.96 1.05
C LEU A 125 -4.48 6.40 1.04
N VAL A 126 -5.28 5.88 0.09
CA VAL A 126 -6.69 6.23 -0.06
C VAL A 126 -7.57 4.99 -0.14
N ASP A 127 -8.57 4.90 0.71
CA ASP A 127 -9.63 3.89 0.66
C ASP A 127 -10.91 4.55 0.14
N ARG A 128 -11.39 4.11 -1.02
CA ARG A 128 -12.61 4.66 -1.66
C ARG A 128 -13.91 4.04 -1.16
N ASN A 129 -13.85 2.98 -0.35
CA ASN A 129 -15.02 2.23 0.14
C ASN A 129 -15.90 1.59 -0.98
N HIS A 130 -15.34 1.32 -2.16
CA HIS A 130 -16.04 0.70 -3.31
C HIS A 130 -15.67 -0.77 -3.49
N LYS A 131 -15.42 -1.48 -2.43
CA LYS A 131 -14.95 -2.87 -2.48
C LYS A 131 -15.98 -3.82 -3.11
N LYS A 132 -15.50 -4.62 -4.07
CA LYS A 132 -16.22 -5.79 -4.62
C LYS A 132 -15.72 -7.10 -4.02
N TYR A 133 -14.54 -7.08 -3.41
CA TYR A 133 -13.88 -8.24 -2.81
C TYR A 133 -13.71 -8.04 -1.30
N PRO A 134 -13.77 -9.14 -0.51
CA PRO A 134 -13.66 -9.09 0.94
C PRO A 134 -12.20 -8.92 1.36
N VAL A 135 -11.68 -7.73 1.24
CA VAL A 135 -10.32 -7.38 1.67
C VAL A 135 -10.36 -6.26 2.70
N LYS A 136 -9.58 -6.42 3.75
CA LYS A 136 -9.45 -5.43 4.81
C LYS A 136 -8.23 -4.54 4.55
N VAL A 137 -8.34 -3.27 4.87
CA VAL A 137 -7.21 -2.35 4.99
C VAL A 137 -6.96 -2.07 6.47
N ASP A 138 -5.77 -2.43 6.93
CA ASP A 138 -5.38 -2.24 8.32
C ASP A 138 -4.89 -0.81 8.58
N PHE A 139 -4.16 -0.24 7.63
CA PHE A 139 -3.59 1.10 7.73
C PHE A 139 -3.95 1.92 6.51
N LYS A 140 -4.59 3.06 6.69
CA LYS A 140 -5.01 3.94 5.60
C LYS A 140 -4.75 5.41 5.89
N GLY A 141 -4.43 6.16 4.84
CA GLY A 141 -4.25 7.60 4.94
C GLY A 141 -5.57 8.31 5.15
N ILE A 142 -6.50 8.14 4.22
CA ILE A 142 -7.86 8.68 4.27
C ILE A 142 -8.87 7.69 3.70
N SER A 143 -10.13 7.86 4.11
CA SER A 143 -11.28 7.23 3.46
C SER A 143 -12.06 8.30 2.71
N LEU A 144 -12.48 7.98 1.46
CA LEU A 144 -13.31 8.84 0.64
C LEU A 144 -14.56 8.09 0.20
N SER A 145 -15.71 8.73 0.36
CA SER A 145 -16.95 8.28 -0.29
C SER A 145 -17.06 8.99 -1.63
N THR A 146 -16.82 8.27 -2.71
CA THR A 146 -16.85 8.80 -4.07
C THR A 146 -17.96 8.13 -4.88
N SER A 147 -18.40 8.76 -5.97
CA SER A 147 -19.30 8.12 -6.92
C SER A 147 -18.56 7.09 -7.80
N LEU A 148 -19.29 6.20 -8.46
CA LEU A 148 -18.69 5.21 -9.36
C LEU A 148 -18.00 5.84 -10.59
N SER A 149 -18.44 7.05 -10.97
CA SER A 149 -17.91 7.79 -12.12
C SER A 149 -16.65 8.60 -11.81
N GLU A 150 -16.36 8.80 -10.53
CA GLU A 150 -15.17 9.54 -10.09
C GLU A 150 -13.96 8.63 -10.00
N THR A 151 -12.80 9.19 -10.28
CA THR A 151 -11.51 8.47 -10.22
C THR A 151 -10.57 9.20 -9.27
N VAL A 152 -9.98 8.47 -8.34
CA VAL A 152 -8.93 8.99 -7.47
C VAL A 152 -7.57 8.68 -8.09
N LYS A 153 -6.73 9.71 -8.21
CA LYS A 153 -5.36 9.58 -8.69
C LYS A 153 -4.38 10.06 -7.63
N VAL A 154 -3.40 9.23 -7.34
CA VAL A 154 -2.25 9.59 -6.51
C VAL A 154 -1.08 9.90 -7.45
N ILE A 155 -0.46 11.05 -7.27
CA ILE A 155 0.64 11.53 -8.09
C ILE A 155 1.84 11.76 -7.19
N PHE A 156 2.90 10.97 -7.38
CA PHE A 156 4.16 11.05 -6.65
C PHE A 156 5.27 11.70 -7.48
N GLU A 157 5.00 12.88 -8.01
CA GLU A 157 6.01 13.69 -8.70
C GLU A 157 6.80 14.51 -7.67
N LYS A 158 8.12 14.55 -7.83
CA LYS A 158 9.01 15.31 -6.93
C LYS A 158 8.54 16.77 -6.80
N ASN A 159 8.32 17.22 -5.58
CA ASN A 159 7.83 18.55 -5.22
C ASN A 159 6.42 18.91 -5.74
N LYS A 160 5.65 17.94 -6.23
CA LYS A 160 4.28 18.12 -6.72
C LYS A 160 3.37 16.96 -6.35
N GLU A 161 3.67 16.29 -5.25
CA GLU A 161 2.86 15.17 -4.78
C GLU A 161 1.45 15.64 -4.43
N ARG A 162 0.46 14.89 -4.88
CA ARG A 162 -0.95 15.23 -4.63
C ARG A 162 -1.88 14.04 -4.85
N VAL A 163 -3.05 14.14 -4.25
CA VAL A 163 -4.19 13.25 -4.54
C VAL A 163 -5.28 14.10 -5.17
N GLU A 164 -5.80 13.65 -6.28
CA GLU A 164 -6.84 14.33 -7.05
C GLU A 164 -8.04 13.42 -7.30
N LEU A 165 -9.23 14.03 -7.35
CA LEU A 165 -10.48 13.41 -7.77
C LEU A 165 -10.88 13.97 -9.13
N SER A 166 -11.21 13.11 -10.10
CA SER A 166 -11.62 13.49 -11.46
C SER A 166 -12.88 12.76 -11.93
#